data_cf3e7f5326ac3e9b98ba11ee83179592
#
_entry.id   cf3e7f5326ac3e9b98ba11ee83179592
#
_cell.length_a   1.000
_cell.length_b   1.000
_cell.length_c   1.000
_cell.angle_alpha   90.00
_cell.angle_beta   90.00
_cell.angle_gamma   90.00
#
_symmetry.space_group_name_H-M   'P 1'
#
loop_
_entity.id
_entity.type
_entity.pdbx_description
1 polymer ?
#
loop_
_entity_poly.entity_id
_entity_poly.type
_entity_poly.pdbx_seq_one_letter_code
_entity_poly.pdbx_strand_id
1 'polypeptide(L)'
;SMSDEAADKAKLRSKMKSYLSTVSREHIQSSSTAIVHYIAGAQELINKASTIAIYSAIQNEISVSELHQLLPEKKILYPLCQPGYQLSFHHVTSEDQLITGSMHIPEPQPNLHTELKIRDIDIILCPGLAFGSDGSRLGRGQGYYDRALNSFSGLKLGITLDHQIKKTVPHNLHDAPMDYLVSESGISATTPWRG
;
A
#
# COMPACT_ATOMS: atom_id res chain seq x y z
N SER A 1 -26.66 12.24 -9.51
CA SER A 1 -25.89 13.15 -8.65
C SER A 1 -24.92 12.35 -7.79
N MET A 2 -23.81 12.97 -7.48
CA MET A 2 -22.79 12.37 -6.64
C MET A 2 -23.30 12.31 -5.19
N SER A 3 -23.14 11.16 -4.53
CA SER A 3 -23.48 11.04 -3.11
C SER A 3 -22.56 11.95 -2.29
N ASP A 4 -22.96 12.29 -1.06
CA ASP A 4 -22.12 13.08 -0.14
C ASP A 4 -20.80 12.38 0.13
N GLU A 5 -20.81 11.06 0.29
CA GLU A 5 -19.62 10.25 0.49
C GLU A 5 -18.66 10.37 -0.71
N ALA A 6 -19.18 10.24 -1.94
CA ALA A 6 -18.38 10.36 -3.14
C ALA A 6 -17.79 11.77 -3.29
N ALA A 7 -18.56 12.80 -2.93
CA ALA A 7 -18.09 14.17 -2.93
C ALA A 7 -16.98 14.39 -1.90
N ASP A 8 -17.13 13.84 -0.70
CA ASP A 8 -16.12 13.92 0.35
C ASP A 8 -14.84 13.21 -0.04
N LYS A 9 -14.94 12.04 -0.67
CA LYS A 9 -13.78 11.30 -1.19
C LYS A 9 -13.04 12.12 -2.26
N ALA A 10 -13.77 12.68 -3.20
CA ALA A 10 -13.19 13.49 -4.29
C ALA A 10 -12.46 14.72 -3.72
N LYS A 11 -13.06 15.39 -2.74
CA LYS A 11 -12.48 16.57 -2.10
C LYS A 11 -11.19 16.22 -1.37
N LEU A 12 -11.20 15.13 -0.59
CA LEU A 12 -10.01 14.71 0.15
C LEU A 12 -8.92 14.21 -0.79
N ARG A 13 -9.25 13.49 -1.87
CA ARG A 13 -8.27 13.09 -2.89
C ARG A 13 -7.58 14.30 -3.50
N SER A 14 -8.35 15.30 -3.87
CA SER A 14 -7.82 16.54 -4.45
C SER A 14 -6.87 17.23 -3.48
N LYS A 15 -7.28 17.35 -2.22
CA LYS A 15 -6.49 17.98 -1.17
C LYS A 15 -5.16 17.25 -0.95
N MET A 16 -5.19 15.93 -0.90
CA MET A 16 -3.98 15.12 -0.66
C MET A 16 -3.04 15.11 -1.87
N LYS A 17 -3.58 15.05 -3.08
CA LYS A 17 -2.76 15.18 -4.29
C LYS A 17 -2.04 16.54 -4.33
N SER A 18 -2.75 17.60 -3.98
CA SER A 18 -2.17 18.93 -3.90
C SER A 18 -1.05 19.00 -2.88
N TYR A 19 -1.27 18.43 -1.67
CA TYR A 19 -0.24 18.35 -0.65
C TYR A 19 0.99 17.59 -1.16
N LEU A 20 0.79 16.40 -1.73
CA LEU A 20 1.90 15.55 -2.20
C LEU A 20 2.71 16.23 -3.29
N SER A 21 2.09 17.07 -4.11
CA SER A 21 2.81 17.83 -5.15
C SER A 21 3.77 18.86 -4.58
N THR A 22 3.60 19.25 -3.31
CA THR A 22 4.48 20.20 -2.64
C THR A 22 5.59 19.54 -1.84
N VAL A 23 5.53 18.22 -1.64
CA VAL A 23 6.53 17.48 -0.86
C VAL A 23 7.79 17.31 -1.70
N SER A 24 8.95 17.65 -1.13
CA SER A 24 10.22 17.52 -1.86
C SER A 24 10.58 16.06 -2.11
N ARG A 25 11.35 15.83 -3.17
CA ARG A 25 11.89 14.50 -3.48
C ARG A 25 12.75 14.00 -2.32
N GLU A 26 13.54 14.87 -1.71
CA GLU A 26 14.39 14.52 -0.57
C GLU A 26 13.57 14.06 0.63
N HIS A 27 12.44 14.70 0.90
CA HIS A 27 11.55 14.30 1.99
C HIS A 27 10.91 12.94 1.71
N ILE A 28 10.45 12.70 0.48
CA ILE A 28 9.92 11.38 0.08
C ILE A 28 11.00 10.32 0.24
N GLN A 29 12.22 10.60 -0.19
CA GLN A 29 13.31 9.64 -0.13
C GLN A 29 13.73 9.31 1.31
N SER A 30 13.91 10.32 2.15
CA SER A 30 14.27 10.10 3.55
C SER A 30 13.16 9.41 4.33
N SER A 31 11.90 9.76 4.04
CA SER A 31 10.74 9.10 4.64
C SER A 31 10.62 7.64 4.20
N SER A 32 10.90 7.38 2.91
CA SER A 32 10.91 6.00 2.38
C SER A 32 11.94 5.15 3.09
N THR A 33 13.15 5.68 3.29
CA THR A 33 14.22 4.99 4.01
C THR A 33 13.80 4.68 5.45
N ALA A 34 13.23 5.66 6.14
CA ALA A 34 12.76 5.45 7.52
C ALA A 34 11.68 4.36 7.58
N ILE A 35 10.72 4.43 6.68
CA ILE A 35 9.58 3.50 6.64
C ILE A 35 10.04 2.06 6.43
N VAL A 36 10.91 1.79 5.45
CA VAL A 36 11.35 0.42 5.19
C VAL A 36 12.17 -0.13 6.35
N HIS A 37 12.92 0.71 7.05
CA HIS A 37 13.66 0.29 8.23
C HIS A 37 12.73 -0.02 9.41
N TYR A 38 11.66 0.74 9.59
CA TYR A 38 10.64 0.42 10.59
C TYR A 38 9.99 -0.93 10.29
N ILE A 39 9.65 -1.18 9.02
CA ILE A 39 9.03 -2.45 8.61
C ILE A 39 9.99 -3.61 8.87
N ALA A 40 11.23 -3.51 8.39
CA ALA A 40 12.23 -4.58 8.55
C ALA A 40 12.57 -4.83 10.02
N GLY A 41 12.50 -3.80 10.86
CA GLY A 41 12.74 -3.90 12.30
C GLY A 41 11.56 -4.38 13.13
N ALA A 42 10.37 -4.50 12.55
CA ALA A 42 9.16 -4.96 13.24
C ALA A 42 9.15 -6.48 13.38
N GLN A 43 10.04 -7.00 14.23
CA GLN A 43 10.35 -8.43 14.37
C GLN A 43 9.11 -9.29 14.56
N GLU A 44 8.17 -8.86 15.41
CA GLU A 44 6.95 -9.61 15.70
C GLU A 44 6.07 -9.82 14.48
N LEU A 45 6.03 -8.84 13.56
CA LEU A 45 5.25 -8.93 12.34
C LEU A 45 6.00 -9.68 11.25
N ILE A 46 7.28 -9.35 11.08
CA ILE A 46 8.09 -9.84 9.95
C ILE A 46 8.54 -11.29 10.15
N ASN A 47 8.88 -11.70 11.37
CA ASN A 47 9.39 -13.06 11.59
C ASN A 47 8.38 -14.16 11.24
N LYS A 48 7.09 -13.85 11.32
CA LYS A 48 6.01 -14.80 11.01
C LYS A 48 5.63 -14.80 9.53
N ALA A 49 6.14 -13.84 8.75
CA ALA A 49 5.77 -13.66 7.36
C ALA A 49 6.81 -14.30 6.45
N SER A 50 6.36 -15.05 5.46
CA SER A 50 7.21 -15.57 4.38
C SER A 50 7.05 -14.76 3.10
N THR A 51 5.87 -14.19 2.89
CA THR A 51 5.49 -13.50 1.64
C THR A 51 4.95 -12.11 1.97
N ILE A 52 5.50 -11.10 1.30
CA ILE A 52 5.13 -9.71 1.50
C ILE A 52 4.84 -9.09 0.13
N ALA A 53 3.60 -8.66 -0.07
CA ALA A 53 3.22 -7.92 -1.26
C ALA A 53 3.51 -6.43 -1.03
N ILE A 54 4.28 -5.85 -1.93
CA ILE A 54 4.58 -4.42 -1.93
C ILE A 54 3.92 -3.79 -3.15
N TYR A 55 4.30 -2.58 -3.50
CA TYR A 55 3.78 -1.89 -4.68
C TYR A 55 4.90 -1.13 -5.37
N SER A 56 4.71 -0.81 -6.64
CA SER A 56 5.61 0.08 -7.38
C SER A 56 5.19 1.51 -7.10
N ALA A 57 6.07 2.29 -6.47
CA ALA A 57 5.78 3.67 -6.16
C ALA A 57 5.69 4.51 -7.44
N ILE A 58 4.63 5.29 -7.54
CA ILE A 58 4.51 6.32 -8.55
C ILE A 58 5.14 7.61 -8.03
N GLN A 59 5.18 8.66 -8.86
CA GLN A 59 5.72 9.95 -8.46
C GLN A 59 5.02 10.46 -7.19
N ASN A 60 5.78 10.98 -6.24
CA ASN A 60 5.32 11.51 -4.94
C ASN A 60 4.77 10.45 -3.99
N GLU A 61 5.05 9.19 -4.25
CA GLU A 61 4.69 8.08 -3.36
C GLU A 61 5.93 7.55 -2.63
N ILE A 62 5.72 7.05 -1.41
CA ILE A 62 6.77 6.35 -0.65
C ILE A 62 7.18 5.09 -1.42
N SER A 63 8.48 4.93 -1.65
CA SER A 63 9.05 3.73 -2.25
C SER A 63 9.39 2.72 -1.16
N VAL A 64 9.01 1.47 -1.38
CA VAL A 64 9.29 0.37 -0.44
C VAL A 64 10.22 -0.69 -1.06
N SER A 65 10.82 -0.38 -2.20
CA SER A 65 11.66 -1.35 -2.94
C SER A 65 12.93 -1.77 -2.20
N GLU A 66 13.43 -0.95 -1.27
CA GLU A 66 14.60 -1.32 -0.46
C GLU A 66 14.35 -2.56 0.40
N LEU A 67 13.09 -2.95 0.60
CA LEU A 67 12.78 -4.19 1.30
C LEU A 67 13.39 -5.42 0.64
N HIS A 68 13.67 -5.39 -0.67
CA HIS A 68 14.41 -6.47 -1.33
C HIS A 68 15.77 -6.72 -0.66
N GLN A 69 16.48 -5.65 -0.32
CA GLN A 69 17.80 -5.74 0.31
C GLN A 69 17.71 -5.99 1.81
N LEU A 70 16.71 -5.41 2.49
CA LEU A 70 16.58 -5.53 3.94
C LEU A 70 15.99 -6.89 4.35
N LEU A 71 15.19 -7.53 3.50
CA LEU A 71 14.51 -8.79 3.77
C LEU A 71 14.79 -9.80 2.65
N PRO A 72 16.07 -10.17 2.42
CA PRO A 72 16.43 -11.02 1.27
C PRO A 72 15.87 -12.44 1.36
N GLU A 73 15.49 -12.90 2.56
CA GLU A 73 14.92 -14.24 2.78
C GLU A 73 13.41 -14.29 2.56
N LYS A 74 12.75 -13.13 2.40
CA LYS A 74 11.30 -13.09 2.16
C LYS A 74 11.00 -13.08 0.68
N LYS A 75 9.85 -13.64 0.30
CA LYS A 75 9.33 -13.50 -1.07
C LYS A 75 8.63 -12.16 -1.18
N ILE A 76 9.12 -11.32 -2.07
CA ILE A 76 8.54 -10.00 -2.34
C ILE A 76 7.66 -10.11 -3.58
N LEU A 77 6.41 -9.66 -3.45
CA LEU A 77 5.43 -9.71 -4.52
C LEU A 77 5.05 -8.30 -4.96
N TYR A 78 4.75 -8.18 -6.25
CA TYR A 78 4.26 -6.91 -6.83
C TYR A 78 2.88 -7.13 -7.44
N PRO A 79 2.01 -6.11 -7.40
CA PRO A 79 0.69 -6.19 -8.00
C PRO A 79 0.75 -6.01 -9.51
N LEU A 80 -0.13 -6.72 -10.21
CA LEU A 80 -0.38 -6.54 -11.63
C LEU A 80 -1.88 -6.29 -11.80
N CYS A 81 -2.21 -5.20 -12.50
CA CYS A 81 -3.60 -4.85 -12.80
C CYS A 81 -4.18 -5.86 -13.79
N GLN A 82 -5.34 -6.40 -13.46
CA GLN A 82 -6.08 -7.34 -14.28
C GLN A 82 -7.43 -6.73 -14.68
N PRO A 83 -8.11 -7.27 -15.71
CA PRO A 83 -9.45 -6.81 -16.07
C PRO A 83 -10.41 -6.84 -14.90
N GLY A 84 -11.37 -5.91 -14.87
CA GLY A 84 -12.35 -5.81 -13.80
C GLY A 84 -11.82 -5.18 -12.52
N TYR A 85 -10.75 -4.38 -12.64
CA TYR A 85 -10.13 -3.70 -11.50
C TYR A 85 -9.65 -4.68 -10.42
N GLN A 86 -9.18 -5.85 -10.87
CA GLN A 86 -8.61 -6.89 -10.02
C GLN A 86 -7.09 -6.75 -9.96
N LEU A 87 -6.48 -7.25 -8.88
CA LEU A 87 -5.03 -7.35 -8.75
C LEU A 87 -4.62 -8.82 -8.67
N SER A 88 -3.59 -9.18 -9.40
CA SER A 88 -2.83 -10.41 -9.15
C SER A 88 -1.47 -10.02 -8.58
N PHE A 89 -0.89 -10.86 -7.74
CA PHE A 89 0.38 -10.60 -7.07
C PHE A 89 1.41 -11.62 -7.51
N HIS A 90 2.59 -11.14 -7.93
CA HIS A 90 3.62 -11.98 -8.55
C HIS A 90 4.95 -11.84 -7.83
N HIS A 91 5.63 -12.95 -7.64
CA HIS A 91 6.95 -13.00 -7.00
C HIS A 91 8.01 -12.41 -7.94
N VAL A 92 8.70 -11.39 -7.48
CA VAL A 92 9.74 -10.69 -8.21
C VAL A 92 10.97 -10.61 -7.33
N THR A 93 12.13 -11.04 -7.82
CA THR A 93 13.37 -11.07 -7.03
C THR A 93 14.12 -9.74 -7.05
N SER A 94 13.88 -8.90 -8.05
CA SER A 94 14.51 -7.58 -8.17
C SER A 94 13.58 -6.65 -8.93
N GLU A 95 13.47 -5.39 -8.47
CA GLU A 95 12.64 -4.39 -9.17
C GLU A 95 13.12 -4.12 -10.59
N ASP A 96 14.41 -4.40 -10.90
CA ASP A 96 14.96 -4.26 -12.25
C ASP A 96 14.26 -5.15 -13.27
N GLN A 97 13.55 -6.19 -12.82
CA GLN A 97 12.84 -7.13 -13.68
C GLN A 97 11.45 -6.62 -14.06
N LEU A 98 10.97 -5.57 -13.42
CA LEU A 98 9.67 -4.97 -13.74
C LEU A 98 9.74 -4.25 -15.07
N ILE A 99 8.62 -4.24 -15.79
CA ILE A 99 8.49 -3.51 -17.06
C ILE A 99 7.39 -2.47 -16.92
N THR A 100 7.52 -1.38 -17.66
CA THR A 100 6.48 -0.36 -17.68
C THR A 100 5.24 -0.93 -18.37
N GLY A 101 4.14 -0.98 -17.63
CA GLY A 101 2.86 -1.49 -18.12
C GLY A 101 1.84 -0.39 -18.29
N SER A 102 0.56 -0.74 -18.11
CA SER A 102 -0.54 0.21 -18.18
C SER A 102 -0.36 1.30 -17.11
N MET A 103 -0.85 2.49 -17.40
CA MET A 103 -0.74 3.67 -16.53
C MET A 103 0.70 4.06 -16.18
N HIS A 104 1.67 3.65 -16.99
CA HIS A 104 3.09 3.96 -16.83
C HIS A 104 3.66 3.51 -15.47
N ILE A 105 3.12 2.45 -14.89
CA ILE A 105 3.59 1.87 -13.64
C ILE A 105 4.45 0.64 -13.95
N PRO A 106 5.62 0.48 -13.30
CA PRO A 106 6.40 -0.74 -13.43
C PRO A 106 5.61 -1.94 -12.92
N GLU A 107 5.55 -3.01 -13.70
CA GLU A 107 4.72 -4.18 -13.43
C GLU A 107 5.52 -5.47 -13.54
N PRO A 108 5.13 -6.53 -12.81
CA PRO A 108 5.70 -7.86 -13.05
C PRO A 108 5.34 -8.39 -14.43
N GLN A 109 6.14 -9.32 -14.92
CA GLN A 109 5.95 -9.99 -16.19
C GLN A 109 5.34 -11.36 -15.92
N PRO A 110 4.07 -11.63 -16.31
CA PRO A 110 3.38 -12.88 -15.95
C PRO A 110 4.10 -14.14 -16.39
N ASN A 111 4.81 -14.10 -17.52
CA ASN A 111 5.55 -15.25 -18.03
C ASN A 111 6.87 -15.49 -17.31
N LEU A 112 7.35 -14.53 -16.52
CA LEU A 112 8.60 -14.62 -15.77
C LEU A 112 8.36 -14.74 -14.26
N HIS A 113 7.30 -14.09 -13.77
CA HIS A 113 7.06 -13.93 -12.33
C HIS A 113 5.83 -14.74 -11.90
N THR A 114 6.05 -15.72 -11.04
CA THR A 114 4.99 -16.62 -10.57
C THR A 114 3.94 -15.88 -9.75
N GLU A 115 2.68 -16.09 -10.10
CA GLU A 115 1.56 -15.57 -9.33
C GLU A 115 1.37 -16.38 -8.04
N LEU A 116 1.14 -15.69 -6.92
CA LEU A 116 0.68 -16.30 -5.67
C LEU A 116 -0.79 -15.93 -5.47
N LYS A 117 -1.55 -16.90 -4.97
CA LYS A 117 -2.94 -16.63 -4.57
C LYS A 117 -2.96 -15.74 -3.35
N ILE A 118 -3.97 -14.87 -3.26
CA ILE A 118 -4.04 -13.90 -2.17
C ILE A 118 -4.07 -14.58 -0.79
N ARG A 119 -4.65 -15.77 -0.68
CA ARG A 119 -4.67 -16.54 0.57
C ARG A 119 -3.29 -17.01 1.02
N ASP A 120 -2.30 -17.00 0.13
CA ASP A 120 -0.93 -17.44 0.43
C ASP A 120 0.00 -16.26 0.72
N ILE A 121 -0.54 -15.03 0.77
CA ILE A 121 0.21 -13.81 1.07
C ILE A 121 0.04 -13.50 2.56
N ASP A 122 1.15 -13.23 3.24
CA ASP A 122 1.13 -12.98 4.70
C ASP A 122 0.90 -11.50 5.02
N ILE A 123 1.53 -10.61 4.28
CA ILE A 123 1.45 -9.16 4.51
C ILE A 123 1.24 -8.45 3.17
N ILE A 124 0.32 -7.49 3.14
CA ILE A 124 0.18 -6.56 2.01
C ILE A 124 0.46 -5.15 2.49
N LEU A 125 1.41 -4.48 1.85
CA LEU A 125 1.65 -3.06 2.02
C LEU A 125 0.73 -2.31 1.07
N CYS A 126 -0.05 -1.38 1.60
CA CYS A 126 -1.08 -0.68 0.85
C CYS A 126 -0.71 0.78 0.65
N PRO A 127 -0.61 1.26 -0.60
CA PRO A 127 -0.50 2.69 -0.87
C PRO A 127 -1.87 3.36 -0.68
N GLY A 128 -1.87 4.67 -0.59
CA GLY A 128 -3.11 5.44 -0.50
C GLY A 128 -2.86 6.93 -0.45
N LEU A 129 -3.91 7.70 -0.67
CA LEU A 129 -3.86 9.16 -0.60
C LEU A 129 -4.07 9.67 0.81
N ALA A 130 -4.85 8.94 1.62
CA ALA A 130 -5.09 9.29 3.02
C ALA A 130 -5.44 8.04 3.80
N PHE A 131 -5.15 8.07 5.09
CA PHE A 131 -5.43 6.97 6.01
C PHE A 131 -6.02 7.52 7.29
N GLY A 132 -6.91 6.76 7.90
CA GLY A 132 -7.44 7.06 9.22
C GLY A 132 -6.71 6.27 10.30
N SER A 133 -6.60 6.84 11.50
CA SER A 133 -6.11 6.12 12.67
C SER A 133 -6.98 4.92 13.02
N ASP A 134 -8.21 4.90 12.51
CA ASP A 134 -9.15 3.79 12.62
C ASP A 134 -8.92 2.68 11.58
N GLY A 135 -7.87 2.80 10.77
CA GLY A 135 -7.56 1.83 9.72
C GLY A 135 -8.23 2.12 8.38
N SER A 136 -9.07 3.14 8.29
CA SER A 136 -9.71 3.50 7.03
C SER A 136 -8.66 3.98 6.02
N ARG A 137 -8.94 3.76 4.72
CA ARG A 137 -8.01 4.05 3.64
C ARG A 137 -8.75 4.67 2.47
N LEU A 138 -8.19 5.75 1.94
CA LEU A 138 -8.67 6.39 0.73
C LEU A 138 -7.64 6.18 -0.38
N GLY A 139 -7.99 5.37 -1.37
CA GLY A 139 -7.16 5.14 -2.55
C GLY A 139 -7.40 6.19 -3.62
N ARG A 140 -6.90 5.91 -4.84
CA ARG A 140 -6.99 6.85 -5.96
C ARG A 140 -8.30 6.76 -6.75
N GLY A 141 -9.20 5.83 -6.40
CA GLY A 141 -10.54 5.78 -6.94
C GLY A 141 -10.87 4.58 -7.83
N GLN A 142 -9.90 3.77 -8.22
CA GLN A 142 -10.14 2.62 -9.09
C GLN A 142 -10.63 1.37 -8.35
N GLY A 143 -10.42 1.30 -7.04
CA GLY A 143 -10.92 0.21 -6.22
C GLY A 143 -10.11 -1.08 -6.27
N TYR A 144 -8.92 -1.06 -6.86
CA TYR A 144 -8.06 -2.25 -6.95
C TYR A 144 -7.77 -2.86 -5.58
N TYR A 145 -7.31 -2.05 -4.64
CA TYR A 145 -6.94 -2.54 -3.31
C TYR A 145 -8.17 -2.89 -2.47
N ASP A 146 -9.26 -2.13 -2.58
CA ASP A 146 -10.48 -2.45 -1.83
C ASP A 146 -10.99 -3.84 -2.20
N ARG A 147 -10.97 -4.19 -3.49
CA ARG A 147 -11.38 -5.52 -3.96
C ARG A 147 -10.43 -6.61 -3.46
N ALA A 148 -9.11 -6.39 -3.63
CA ALA A 148 -8.13 -7.38 -3.21
C ALA A 148 -8.18 -7.62 -1.70
N LEU A 149 -8.28 -6.56 -0.91
CA LEU A 149 -8.26 -6.66 0.55
C LEU A 149 -9.52 -7.31 1.12
N ASN A 150 -10.65 -7.27 0.42
CA ASN A 150 -11.88 -7.91 0.87
C ASN A 150 -11.75 -9.43 0.98
N SER A 151 -10.88 -10.04 0.19
CA SER A 151 -10.64 -11.49 0.25
C SER A 151 -9.32 -11.84 0.95
N PHE A 152 -8.67 -10.86 1.56
CA PHE A 152 -7.36 -11.04 2.21
C PHE A 152 -7.52 -11.13 3.72
N SER A 153 -6.97 -12.19 4.31
CA SER A 153 -7.04 -12.43 5.76
C SER A 153 -5.71 -12.19 6.49
N GLY A 154 -4.65 -11.80 5.78
CA GLY A 154 -3.35 -11.49 6.38
C GLY A 154 -3.28 -10.08 6.94
N LEU A 155 -2.05 -9.63 7.21
CA LEU A 155 -1.81 -8.29 7.77
C LEU A 155 -1.81 -7.23 6.67
N LYS A 156 -2.49 -6.12 6.93
CA LYS A 156 -2.61 -4.96 6.05
C LYS A 156 -1.88 -3.79 6.69
N LEU A 157 -0.81 -3.32 6.04
CA LEU A 157 -0.04 -2.17 6.51
C LEU A 157 -0.25 -1.01 5.54
N GLY A 158 -0.81 0.09 6.02
CA GLY A 158 -0.93 1.31 5.23
C GLY A 158 0.38 2.08 5.27
N ILE A 159 0.88 2.47 4.11
CA ILE A 159 2.16 3.17 3.97
C ILE A 159 1.89 4.62 3.59
N THR A 160 2.40 5.56 4.37
CA THR A 160 1.95 6.94 4.28
C THR A 160 2.97 7.92 4.86
N LEU A 161 2.75 9.21 4.60
CA LEU A 161 3.37 10.30 5.37
C LEU A 161 2.43 10.69 6.50
N ASP A 162 2.99 11.21 7.60
CA ASP A 162 2.21 11.64 8.76
C ASP A 162 1.07 12.60 8.38
N HIS A 163 1.34 13.53 7.45
CA HIS A 163 0.35 14.52 7.06
C HIS A 163 -0.88 13.89 6.38
N GLN A 164 -0.76 12.70 5.83
CA GLN A 164 -1.87 11.99 5.18
C GLN A 164 -2.74 11.23 6.20
N ILE A 165 -2.34 11.19 7.48
CA ILE A 165 -3.07 10.49 8.52
C ILE A 165 -4.09 11.42 9.15
N LYS A 166 -5.36 10.96 9.18
CA LYS A 166 -6.51 11.65 9.75
C LYS A 166 -7.08 10.78 10.88
N LYS A 167 -8.04 11.30 11.63
CA LYS A 167 -8.77 10.48 12.60
C LYS A 167 -9.52 9.35 11.87
N THR A 168 -10.16 9.70 10.76
CA THR A 168 -10.85 8.78 9.86
C THR A 168 -10.88 9.39 8.47
N VAL A 169 -11.06 8.57 7.46
CA VAL A 169 -11.30 9.02 6.08
C VAL A 169 -12.61 8.43 5.58
N PRO A 170 -13.25 9.05 4.58
CA PRO A 170 -14.48 8.48 4.01
C PRO A 170 -14.22 7.06 3.51
N HIS A 171 -15.06 6.13 3.93
CA HIS A 171 -14.90 4.71 3.61
C HIS A 171 -16.26 4.00 3.70
N ASN A 172 -16.32 2.80 3.10
CA ASN A 172 -17.47 1.91 3.22
C ASN A 172 -17.31 1.06 4.48
N LEU A 173 -18.40 0.81 5.19
CA LEU A 173 -18.39 -0.02 6.40
C LEU A 173 -17.93 -1.46 6.14
N HIS A 174 -18.03 -1.92 4.88
CA HIS A 174 -17.61 -3.26 4.48
C HIS A 174 -16.15 -3.32 4.04
N ASP A 175 -15.47 -2.18 3.92
CA ASP A 175 -14.06 -2.15 3.58
C ASP A 175 -13.21 -2.79 4.69
N ALA A 176 -12.11 -3.41 4.32
CA ALA A 176 -11.17 -4.00 5.26
C ALA A 176 -10.28 -2.89 5.85
N PRO A 177 -10.26 -2.71 7.17
CA PRO A 177 -9.37 -1.71 7.78
C PRO A 177 -7.92 -2.17 7.71
N MET A 178 -7.00 -1.19 7.64
CA MET A 178 -5.59 -1.45 7.85
C MET A 178 -5.37 -1.93 9.29
N ASP A 179 -4.43 -2.83 9.49
CA ASP A 179 -4.06 -3.29 10.84
C ASP A 179 -3.04 -2.36 11.48
N TYR A 180 -2.13 -1.82 10.67
CA TYR A 180 -1.09 -0.87 11.10
C TYR A 180 -0.94 0.22 10.05
N LEU A 181 -0.49 1.38 10.52
CA LEU A 181 0.01 2.44 9.64
C LEU A 181 1.51 2.59 9.87
N VAL A 182 2.26 2.75 8.79
CA VAL A 182 3.71 2.99 8.84
C VAL A 182 3.98 4.33 8.18
N SER A 183 4.59 5.22 8.92
CA SER A 183 4.98 6.54 8.44
C SER A 183 6.43 6.82 8.78
N GLU A 184 6.93 8.00 8.41
CA GLU A 184 8.27 8.43 8.79
C GLU A 184 8.45 8.54 10.31
N SER A 185 7.35 8.55 11.08
CA SER A 185 7.38 8.61 12.56
C SER A 185 7.33 7.23 13.22
N GLY A 186 7.09 6.16 12.47
CA GLY A 186 7.08 4.81 13.02
C GLY A 186 5.87 3.99 12.62
N ILE A 187 5.70 2.86 13.30
CA ILE A 187 4.58 1.93 13.10
C ILE A 187 3.60 2.11 14.24
N SER A 188 2.31 2.22 13.91
CA SER A 188 1.23 2.34 14.89
C SER A 188 0.11 1.36 14.56
N ALA A 189 -0.36 0.62 15.57
CA ALA A 189 -1.57 -0.19 15.41
C ALA A 189 -2.77 0.75 15.23
N THR A 190 -3.69 0.35 14.39
CA THR A 190 -4.94 1.09 14.20
C THR A 190 -5.96 0.72 15.27
N THR A 191 -7.01 1.52 15.38
CA THR A 191 -8.18 1.22 16.23
C THR A 191 -9.38 1.06 15.32
N PRO A 192 -9.56 -0.15 14.71
CA PRO A 192 -10.56 -0.33 13.66
C PRO A 192 -11.98 -0.03 14.13
N TRP A 193 -12.80 0.53 13.20
CA TRP A 193 -14.23 0.77 13.44
C TRP A 193 -15.02 -0.53 13.60
N ARG A 194 -14.44 -1.66 13.11
CA ARG A 194 -14.97 -3.01 13.32
C ARG A 194 -14.07 -3.69 14.34
N GLY A 195 -14.54 -3.83 15.53
CA GLY A 195 -13.80 -4.44 16.63
C GLY A 195 -13.52 -5.91 16.45
#